data_c57cbd668573173739f40b6616f8caff
#
_entry.id   c57cbd668573173739f40b6616f8caff
#
_cell.length_a   1.000
_cell.length_b   1.000
_cell.length_c   1.000
_cell.angle_alpha   90.00
_cell.angle_beta   90.00
_cell.angle_gamma   90.00
#
_symmetry.space_group_name_H-M   'P 1'
#
loop_
_entity.id
_entity.type
_entity.pdbx_description
1 polymer ?
#
loop_
_entity_poly.entity_id
_entity_poly.type
_entity_poly.pdbx_seq_one_letter_code
_entity_poly.pdbx_strand_id
1 'polypeptide(L)'
;MNPELDYSVKFGPDFEWVDDPENYKVYIYKKKLFINEIKKYLPDIDSNSLNPSYSGIRPIIEKKYKSKRDFIIQTDIIHSIPNLINLYGIDSPGLTSSLAIARYVNQILG
;
A
#
# COMPACT_ATOMS: atom_id res chain seq x y z
N MET A 1 8.70 -9.63 5.30
CA MET A 1 8.44 -11.10 5.39
C MET A 1 7.15 -11.29 6.16
N ASN A 2 6.16 -11.93 5.55
CA ASN A 2 4.84 -12.17 6.13
C ASN A 2 4.53 -13.67 6.10
N PRO A 3 4.39 -14.33 7.26
CA PRO A 3 3.95 -15.72 7.32
C PRO A 3 2.46 -15.82 6.98
N GLU A 4 2.07 -16.87 6.27
CA GLU A 4 0.70 -17.18 5.89
C GLU A 4 0.17 -18.39 6.70
N LEU A 5 -1.14 -18.59 6.70
CA LEU A 5 -1.77 -19.66 7.47
C LEU A 5 -1.43 -21.08 6.95
N ASP A 6 -1.01 -21.20 5.71
CA ASP A 6 -0.57 -22.44 5.07
C ASP A 6 0.91 -22.76 5.27
N TYR A 7 1.56 -22.05 6.20
CA TYR A 7 3.00 -22.14 6.50
C TYR A 7 3.91 -21.65 5.36
N SER A 8 3.37 -21.06 4.33
CA SER A 8 4.18 -20.34 3.34
C SER A 8 4.63 -18.98 3.87
N VAL A 9 5.60 -18.38 3.20
CA VAL A 9 6.11 -17.06 3.57
C VAL A 9 6.12 -16.17 2.35
N LYS A 10 5.51 -14.99 2.46
CA LYS A 10 5.54 -13.95 1.43
C LYS A 10 6.62 -12.92 1.72
N PHE A 11 7.35 -12.60 0.67
CA PHE A 11 8.37 -11.56 0.66
C PHE A 11 7.90 -10.39 -0.21
N GLY A 12 8.09 -9.19 0.28
CA GLY A 12 7.64 -7.97 -0.38
C GLY A 12 6.89 -7.05 0.59
N PRO A 13 6.14 -6.09 0.04
CA PRO A 13 6.04 -5.76 -1.38
C PRO A 13 7.27 -5.01 -1.91
N ASP A 14 7.45 -5.00 -3.23
CA ASP A 14 8.08 -3.89 -3.93
C ASP A 14 7.01 -3.04 -4.59
N PHE A 15 7.38 -1.90 -5.16
CA PHE A 15 6.45 -1.12 -5.97
C PHE A 15 7.14 -0.47 -7.17
N GLU A 16 6.38 -0.26 -8.22
CA GLU A 16 6.76 0.57 -9.36
C GLU A 16 5.56 1.36 -9.86
N TRP A 17 5.85 2.47 -10.53
CA TRP A 17 4.81 3.25 -11.16
C TRP A 17 4.34 2.58 -12.44
N VAL A 18 3.03 2.47 -12.60
CA VAL A 18 2.40 2.00 -13.83
C VAL A 18 1.42 3.07 -14.33
N ASP A 19 1.32 3.19 -15.64
CA ASP A 19 0.37 4.13 -16.27
C ASP A 19 -0.96 3.44 -16.58
N ASP A 20 -0.95 2.11 -16.73
CA ASP A 20 -2.13 1.31 -16.96
C ASP A 20 -2.66 0.76 -15.62
N PRO A 21 -3.87 1.18 -15.17
CA PRO A 21 -4.47 0.71 -13.93
C PRO A 21 -4.90 -0.77 -13.96
N GLU A 22 -4.91 -1.39 -15.14
CA GLU A 22 -5.20 -2.82 -15.33
C GLU A 22 -3.94 -3.69 -15.41
N ASN A 23 -2.76 -3.11 -15.20
CA ASN A 23 -1.51 -3.85 -15.27
C ASN A 23 -1.19 -4.61 -13.97
N TYR A 24 -1.78 -5.78 -13.83
CA TYR A 24 -1.54 -6.70 -12.70
C TYR A 24 -0.43 -7.72 -12.98
N LYS A 25 0.46 -7.46 -13.93
CA LYS A 25 1.54 -8.40 -14.29
C LYS A 25 2.58 -8.50 -13.17
N VAL A 26 2.93 -9.74 -12.82
CA VAL A 26 4.07 -10.02 -11.96
C VAL A 26 5.26 -10.35 -12.85
N TYR A 27 6.30 -9.52 -12.78
CA TYR A 27 7.46 -9.64 -13.67
C TYR A 27 8.51 -10.58 -13.10
N ILE A 28 8.75 -11.69 -13.80
CA ILE A 28 9.70 -12.74 -13.38
C ILE A 28 11.13 -12.22 -13.23
N TYR A 29 11.54 -11.20 -13.98
CA TYR A 29 12.88 -10.64 -13.88
C TYR A 29 13.18 -10.06 -12.49
N LYS A 30 12.15 -9.64 -11.74
CA LYS A 30 12.28 -9.15 -10.37
C LYS A 30 12.70 -10.22 -9.37
N LYS A 31 12.50 -11.51 -9.68
CA LYS A 31 12.90 -12.63 -8.81
C LYS A 31 14.34 -12.51 -8.33
N LYS A 32 15.26 -12.14 -9.23
CA LYS A 32 16.68 -11.98 -8.88
C LYS A 32 16.91 -10.86 -7.87
N LEU A 33 16.20 -9.74 -8.01
CA LEU A 33 16.27 -8.62 -7.07
C LEU A 33 15.78 -9.05 -5.68
N PHE A 34 14.62 -9.72 -5.62
CA PHE A 34 14.10 -10.25 -4.37
C PHE A 34 15.05 -11.23 -3.70
N ILE A 35 15.62 -12.18 -4.43
CA ILE A 35 16.60 -13.13 -3.90
C ILE A 35 17.78 -12.40 -3.25
N ASN A 36 18.34 -11.39 -3.92
CA ASN A 36 19.46 -10.62 -3.41
C ASN A 36 19.12 -9.90 -2.10
N GLU A 37 17.93 -9.31 -1.99
CA GLU A 37 17.50 -8.64 -0.77
C GLU A 37 17.19 -9.62 0.36
N ILE A 38 16.53 -10.73 0.06
CA ILE A 38 16.18 -11.75 1.04
C ILE A 38 17.44 -12.39 1.63
N LYS A 39 18.45 -12.68 0.81
CA LYS A 39 19.72 -13.29 1.26
C LYS A 39 20.49 -12.43 2.26
N LYS A 40 20.22 -11.14 2.37
CA LYS A 40 20.85 -10.28 3.39
C LYS A 40 20.47 -10.67 4.81
N TYR A 41 19.29 -11.25 5.01
CA TYR A 41 18.79 -11.65 6.33
C TYR A 41 18.39 -13.13 6.41
N LEU A 42 18.30 -13.81 5.28
CA LEU A 42 18.04 -15.25 5.19
C LEU A 42 18.99 -15.86 4.14
N PRO A 43 20.29 -16.01 4.46
CA PRO A 43 21.31 -16.38 3.47
C PRO A 43 21.10 -17.77 2.87
N ASP A 44 20.52 -18.70 3.63
CA ASP A 44 20.33 -20.11 3.25
C ASP A 44 19.02 -20.37 2.49
N ILE A 45 18.29 -19.31 2.09
CA ILE A 45 17.04 -19.50 1.32
C ILE A 45 17.32 -20.23 0.01
N ASP A 46 16.55 -21.29 -0.25
CA ASP A 46 16.54 -21.91 -1.58
C ASP A 46 15.87 -20.97 -2.61
N SER A 47 16.69 -20.43 -3.48
CA SER A 47 16.22 -19.52 -4.53
C SER A 47 15.24 -20.16 -5.52
N ASN A 48 15.21 -21.51 -5.62
CA ASN A 48 14.28 -22.23 -6.48
C ASN A 48 12.87 -22.28 -5.90
N SER A 49 12.76 -22.25 -4.57
CA SER A 49 11.47 -22.25 -3.87
C SER A 49 10.74 -20.90 -3.94
N LEU A 50 11.43 -19.82 -4.32
CA LEU A 50 10.83 -18.50 -4.46
C LEU A 50 10.05 -18.40 -5.77
N ASN A 51 8.75 -18.21 -5.68
CA ASN A 51 7.86 -18.07 -6.82
C ASN A 51 7.14 -16.71 -6.82
N PRO A 52 6.89 -16.12 -8.01
CA PRO A 52 6.01 -14.96 -8.11
C PRO A 52 4.63 -15.29 -7.53
N SER A 53 4.03 -14.35 -6.81
CA SER A 53 2.69 -14.50 -6.25
C SER A 53 1.71 -13.60 -7.01
N TYR A 54 1.40 -12.43 -6.47
CA TYR A 54 0.44 -11.51 -7.08
C TYR A 54 0.95 -10.07 -7.03
N SER A 55 0.32 -9.22 -7.81
CA SER A 55 0.44 -7.77 -7.71
C SER A 55 -0.92 -7.13 -7.46
N GLY A 56 -0.91 -5.89 -7.03
CA GLY A 56 -2.10 -5.07 -6.87
C GLY A 56 -1.83 -3.65 -7.30
N ILE A 57 -2.86 -2.93 -7.68
CA ILE A 57 -2.77 -1.51 -8.01
C ILE A 57 -3.15 -0.69 -6.78
N ARG A 58 -2.25 0.21 -6.41
CA ARG A 58 -2.47 1.16 -5.31
C ARG A 58 -2.67 2.55 -5.91
N PRO A 59 -3.88 3.12 -5.85
CA PRO A 59 -4.11 4.48 -6.33
C PRO A 59 -3.39 5.47 -5.41
N ILE A 60 -2.71 6.44 -6.02
CA ILE A 60 -2.00 7.49 -5.28
C ILE A 60 -2.39 8.83 -5.86
N ILE A 61 -2.79 9.78 -5.01
CA ILE A 61 -3.32 11.08 -5.41
C ILE A 61 -2.28 11.91 -6.15
N GLU A 62 -1.00 11.81 -5.79
CA GLU A 62 0.05 12.61 -6.40
C GLU A 62 1.27 11.78 -6.84
N LYS A 63 1.47 11.74 -8.16
CA LYS A 63 2.66 11.15 -8.78
C LYS A 63 3.90 12.08 -8.69
N LYS A 64 3.69 13.41 -8.66
CA LYS A 64 4.72 14.42 -8.93
C LYS A 64 5.48 14.94 -7.71
N TYR A 65 4.93 14.84 -6.52
CA TYR A 65 5.55 15.47 -5.36
C TYR A 65 6.14 14.42 -4.41
N LYS A 66 7.46 14.46 -4.25
CA LYS A 66 8.18 13.78 -3.17
C LYS A 66 7.86 14.35 -1.78
N SER A 67 6.89 15.26 -1.69
CA SER A 67 6.43 15.83 -0.43
C SER A 67 5.71 14.78 0.41
N LYS A 68 5.67 14.99 1.69
CA LYS A 68 5.03 14.12 2.67
C LYS A 68 3.61 13.78 2.21
N ARG A 69 3.41 12.51 1.82
CA ARG A 69 2.09 11.97 1.56
C ARG A 69 1.39 11.80 2.88
N ASP A 70 0.21 12.35 3.00
CA ASP A 70 -0.62 12.22 4.18
C ASP A 70 -2.06 12.00 3.79
N PHE A 71 -2.87 11.59 4.75
CA PHE A 71 -4.30 11.45 4.59
C PHE A 71 -4.93 12.83 4.40
N ILE A 72 -5.85 12.93 3.45
CA ILE A 72 -6.60 14.16 3.19
C ILE A 72 -8.02 13.95 3.68
N ILE A 73 -8.43 14.74 4.66
CA ILE A 73 -9.79 14.78 5.19
C ILE A 73 -10.35 16.16 4.87
N GLN A 74 -11.31 16.21 3.95
CA GLN A 74 -11.95 17.44 3.51
C GLN A 74 -13.35 17.55 4.09
N THR A 75 -13.63 18.69 4.69
CA THR A 75 -14.92 19.03 5.29
C THR A 75 -15.65 20.08 4.45
N ASP A 76 -16.82 20.47 4.87
CA ASP A 76 -17.63 21.57 4.31
C ASP A 76 -16.88 22.90 4.20
N ILE A 77 -15.89 23.16 5.06
CA ILE A 77 -15.01 24.33 4.97
C ILE A 77 -14.27 24.38 3.64
N ILE A 78 -13.93 23.21 3.06
CA ILE A 78 -13.16 23.10 1.80
C ILE A 78 -14.09 23.12 0.58
N HIS A 79 -15.21 22.41 0.61
CA HIS A 79 -16.06 22.19 -0.57
C HIS A 79 -17.46 22.78 -0.44
N SER A 80 -17.80 23.41 0.69
CA SER A 80 -19.07 24.11 0.95
C SER A 80 -20.33 23.21 0.85
N ILE A 81 -20.19 21.90 1.04
CA ILE A 81 -21.32 20.95 1.04
C ILE A 81 -21.52 20.48 2.49
N PRO A 82 -22.62 20.88 3.16
CA PRO A 82 -22.87 20.52 4.55
C PRO A 82 -22.96 18.99 4.74
N ASN A 83 -22.43 18.50 5.87
CA ASN A 83 -22.48 17.09 6.27
C ASN A 83 -21.78 16.10 5.31
N LEU A 84 -20.98 16.59 4.36
CA LEU A 84 -20.13 15.75 3.52
C LEU A 84 -18.70 15.79 4.05
N ILE A 85 -18.09 14.62 4.23
CA ILE A 85 -16.67 14.48 4.52
C ILE A 85 -16.04 13.57 3.48
N ASN A 86 -15.02 14.07 2.79
CA ASN A 86 -14.25 13.29 1.84
C ASN A 86 -12.96 12.81 2.48
N LEU A 87 -12.64 11.54 2.26
CA LEU A 87 -11.40 10.91 2.71
C LEU A 87 -10.61 10.47 1.49
N TYR A 88 -9.42 11.05 1.29
CA TYR A 88 -8.55 10.72 0.17
C TYR A 88 -7.17 10.29 0.64
N GLY A 89 -6.51 9.47 -0.16
CA GLY A 89 -5.15 9.03 0.11
C GLY A 89 -5.01 8.17 1.36
N ILE A 90 -6.11 7.53 1.80
CA ILE A 90 -6.10 6.63 2.95
C ILE A 90 -5.44 5.32 2.52
N ASP A 91 -4.12 5.35 2.50
CA ASP A 91 -3.23 4.23 2.20
C ASP A 91 -2.67 3.62 3.50
N SER A 92 -1.54 2.94 3.46
CA SER A 92 -0.89 2.46 4.67
C SER A 92 -0.35 3.65 5.51
N PRO A 93 -0.67 3.73 6.80
CA PRO A 93 -1.33 2.75 7.69
C PRO A 93 -2.85 2.97 7.91
N GLY A 94 -3.61 3.22 6.87
CA GLY A 94 -5.04 3.56 6.95
C GLY A 94 -5.88 2.57 7.74
N LEU A 95 -5.69 1.26 7.54
CA LEU A 95 -6.41 0.24 8.29
C LEU A 95 -6.11 0.33 9.80
N THR A 96 -4.85 0.45 10.17
CA THR A 96 -4.43 0.58 11.57
C THR A 96 -4.97 1.87 12.21
N SER A 97 -5.09 2.95 11.42
CA SER A 97 -5.57 4.26 11.85
C SER A 97 -7.10 4.39 11.80
N SER A 98 -7.82 3.42 11.28
CA SER A 98 -9.24 3.53 10.93
C SER A 98 -10.13 3.98 12.09
N LEU A 99 -9.91 3.46 13.30
CA LEU A 99 -10.68 3.85 14.48
C LEU A 99 -10.40 5.30 14.92
N ALA A 100 -9.16 5.77 14.76
CA ALA A 100 -8.81 7.16 15.04
C ALA A 100 -9.42 8.10 14.01
N ILE A 101 -9.39 7.73 12.73
CA ILE A 101 -10.04 8.48 11.64
C ILE A 101 -11.55 8.55 11.89
N ALA A 102 -12.19 7.43 12.26
CA ALA A 102 -13.61 7.41 12.56
C ALA A 102 -14.00 8.34 13.72
N ARG A 103 -13.21 8.35 14.80
CA ARG A 103 -13.43 9.28 15.93
C ARG A 103 -13.30 10.73 15.48
N TYR A 104 -12.27 11.04 14.68
CA TYR A 104 -12.05 12.38 14.18
C TYR A 104 -13.22 12.84 13.28
N VAL A 105 -13.67 12.00 12.36
CA VAL A 105 -14.84 12.27 11.50
C VAL A 105 -16.10 12.49 12.34
N ASN A 106 -16.34 11.65 13.35
CA ASN A 106 -17.49 11.82 14.25
C ASN A 106 -17.46 13.14 15.02
N GLN A 107 -16.29 13.60 15.46
CA GLN A 107 -16.12 14.89 16.14
C GLN A 107 -16.41 16.09 15.21
N ILE A 108 -16.15 15.96 13.91
CA ILE A 108 -16.43 17.00 12.92
C ILE A 108 -17.94 17.08 12.63
N LEU A 109 -18.61 15.95 12.62
CA LEU A 109 -20.05 15.88 12.30
C LEU A 109 -20.96 16.26 13.48
N GLY A 110 -20.43 16.28 14.71
CA GLY A 110 -21.18 16.59 15.95
C GLY A 110 -21.74 15.33 16.55
#